data_894db691a07286ee8e989273bfb765e9
#
_entry.id   894db691a07286ee8e989273bfb765e9
#
_cell.length_a   1.000
_cell.length_b   1.000
_cell.length_c   1.000
_cell.angle_alpha   90.00
_cell.angle_beta   90.00
_cell.angle_gamma   90.00
#
_symmetry.space_group_name_H-M   'P 1'
#
loop_
_entity.id
_entity.type
_entity.pdbx_description
1 polymer ?
#
loop_
_entity_poly.entity_id
_entity_poly.type
_entity_poly.pdbx_seq_one_letter_code
_entity_poly.pdbx_strand_id
1 'polypeptide(L)' 'MRILVVEDDANLNRQIKDALTEAGYAVDVAFDGEEGHFLGDTEPYDAVVLDIGLPQMDGLSVLEEWRRAER' A
#
# COMPACT_ATOMS: atom_id res chain seq x y z
N MET A 1 -12.36 3.20 -7.74
CA MET A 1 -11.61 3.26 -6.48
C MET A 1 -10.16 2.85 -6.73
N ARG A 2 -9.24 3.58 -6.17
CA ARG A 2 -7.81 3.33 -6.35
C ARG A 2 -7.21 2.84 -5.05
N ILE A 3 -6.48 1.73 -5.11
CA ILE A 3 -5.96 1.05 -3.93
C ILE A 3 -4.45 0.87 -4.04
N LEU A 4 -3.74 1.13 -2.95
CA LEU A 4 -2.32 0.86 -2.84
C LEU A 4 -2.13 -0.40 -1.99
N VAL A 5 -1.35 -1.36 -2.50
CA VAL A 5 -1.00 -2.59 -1.77
C VAL A 5 0.47 -2.51 -1.41
N VAL A 6 0.78 -2.59 -0.11
CA VAL A 6 2.15 -2.53 0.39
C VAL A 6 2.45 -3.87 1.06
N GLU A 7 3.26 -4.71 0.42
CA GLU A 7 3.54 -6.06 0.86
C GLU A 7 4.91 -6.49 0.32
N ASP A 8 5.80 -6.96 1.19
CA ASP A 8 7.15 -7.33 0.79
C ASP A 8 7.24 -8.74 0.15
N ASP A 9 6.27 -9.59 0.41
CA ASP A 9 6.21 -10.91 -0.26
C ASP A 9 5.63 -10.73 -1.65
N ALA A 10 6.47 -10.95 -2.67
CA ALA A 10 6.07 -10.70 -4.06
C ALA A 10 4.88 -11.56 -4.50
N ASN A 11 4.80 -12.81 -4.03
CA ASN A 11 3.69 -13.69 -4.38
C ASN A 11 2.39 -13.23 -3.76
N LEU A 12 2.42 -12.90 -2.48
CA LEU A 12 1.24 -12.42 -1.77
C LEU A 12 0.79 -11.07 -2.34
N ASN A 13 1.74 -10.18 -2.62
CA ASN A 13 1.46 -8.88 -3.21
C ASN A 13 0.68 -9.07 -4.52
N ARG A 14 1.17 -9.96 -5.38
CA ARG A 14 0.51 -10.22 -6.66
C ARG A 14 -0.87 -10.82 -6.50
N GLN A 15 -1.04 -11.73 -5.54
CA GLN A 15 -2.34 -12.35 -5.28
C GLN A 15 -3.37 -11.29 -4.85
N ILE A 16 -2.97 -10.40 -3.98
CA ILE A 16 -3.85 -9.32 -3.51
C ILE A 16 -4.17 -8.37 -4.67
N LYS A 17 -3.15 -7.98 -5.43
CA LYS A 17 -3.34 -7.11 -6.58
C LYS A 17 -4.30 -7.72 -7.59
N ASP A 18 -4.10 -9.00 -7.92
CA ASP A 18 -4.93 -9.66 -8.93
C ASP A 18 -6.38 -9.76 -8.46
N ALA A 19 -6.60 -10.10 -7.19
CA ALA A 19 -7.95 -10.19 -6.65
C ALA A 19 -8.68 -8.84 -6.68
N LEU A 20 -7.99 -7.77 -6.31
CA LEU A 20 -8.57 -6.44 -6.31
C LEU A 20 -8.81 -5.91 -7.73
N THR A 21 -7.88 -6.19 -8.64
CA THR A 21 -8.03 -5.79 -10.03
C THR A 21 -9.22 -6.51 -10.66
N GLU A 22 -9.39 -7.80 -10.35
CA GLU A 22 -10.52 -8.57 -10.84
C GLU A 22 -11.83 -8.03 -10.30
N ALA A 23 -11.82 -7.48 -9.11
CA ALA A 23 -13.02 -6.87 -8.53
C ALA A 23 -13.33 -5.48 -9.10
N GLY A 24 -12.48 -4.96 -9.99
CA GLY A 24 -12.74 -3.71 -10.68
C GLY A 24 -12.00 -2.49 -10.13
N TYR A 25 -11.04 -2.69 -9.23
CA TYR A 25 -10.29 -1.57 -8.65
C TYR A 25 -9.02 -1.28 -9.45
N ALA A 26 -8.60 -0.02 -9.43
CA ALA A 26 -7.29 0.36 -9.94
C ALA A 26 -6.29 0.14 -8.80
N VAL A 27 -5.24 -0.67 -9.04
CA VAL A 27 -4.33 -1.11 -7.99
C VAL A 27 -2.89 -0.75 -8.33
N ASP A 28 -2.22 -0.07 -7.41
CA ASP A 28 -0.78 0.13 -7.45
C ASP A 28 -0.15 -0.69 -6.33
N VAL A 29 1.12 -1.06 -6.49
CA VAL A 29 1.79 -1.90 -5.50
C VAL A 29 3.11 -1.28 -5.07
N ALA A 30 3.49 -1.57 -3.81
CA ALA A 30 4.79 -1.26 -3.26
C ALA A 30 5.28 -2.49 -2.52
N PHE A 31 6.60 -2.67 -2.47
CA PHE A 31 7.18 -3.87 -1.89
C PHE A 31 7.87 -3.62 -0.54
N ASP A 32 7.91 -2.38 -0.11
CA ASP A 32 8.42 -2.03 1.22
C ASP A 32 7.74 -0.76 1.73
N GLY A 33 7.98 -0.46 3.01
CA GLY A 33 7.30 0.67 3.65
C GLY A 33 7.73 2.02 3.12
N GLU A 34 8.99 2.15 2.70
CA GLU A 34 9.48 3.41 2.16
C GLU A 34 8.79 3.75 0.84
N GLU A 35 8.70 2.79 -0.06
CA GLU A 35 8.00 2.95 -1.32
C GLU A 35 6.51 3.21 -1.09
N GLY A 36 5.92 2.48 -0.15
CA GLY A 36 4.52 2.66 0.19
C GLY A 36 4.21 4.04 0.72
N HIS A 37 5.08 4.56 1.58
CA HIS A 37 4.93 5.90 2.12
C HIS A 37 5.02 6.95 1.00
N PHE A 38 6.00 6.80 0.11
CA PHE A 38 6.16 7.73 -1.00
C PHE A 38 4.91 7.76 -1.89
N LEU A 39 4.42 6.59 -2.27
CA LEU A 39 3.24 6.51 -3.13
C LEU A 39 1.99 7.04 -2.43
N GLY A 40 1.83 6.71 -1.15
CA GLY A 40 0.69 7.19 -0.38
C GLY A 40 0.65 8.70 -0.26
N ASP A 41 1.83 9.34 -0.25
CA ASP A 41 1.94 10.80 -0.16
C ASP A 41 1.70 11.49 -1.50
N THR A 42 2.06 10.83 -2.60
CA THR A 42 2.10 11.49 -3.90
C THR A 42 0.91 11.18 -4.79
N GLU A 43 0.13 10.14 -4.47
CA GLU A 43 -0.99 9.70 -5.29
C GLU A 43 -2.28 9.63 -4.49
N PRO A 44 -3.42 9.91 -5.12
CA PRO A 44 -4.71 9.91 -4.40
C PRO A 44 -5.29 8.50 -4.31
N TYR A 45 -5.03 7.81 -3.21
CA TYR A 45 -5.58 6.48 -2.96
C TYR A 45 -6.83 6.54 -2.09
N ASP A 46 -7.79 5.67 -2.40
CA ASP A 46 -9.01 5.55 -1.59
C ASP A 46 -8.80 4.59 -0.42
N ALA A 47 -7.89 3.63 -0.58
CA ALA A 47 -7.58 2.67 0.47
C ALA A 47 -6.15 2.17 0.32
N VAL A 48 -5.58 1.70 1.42
CA VAL A 48 -4.22 1.14 1.46
C VAL A 48 -4.26 -0.18 2.20
N VAL A 49 -3.68 -1.21 1.60
CA VAL A 49 -3.52 -2.53 2.22
C VAL A 49 -2.07 -2.63 2.68
N LEU A 50 -1.84 -2.77 3.99
CA LEU A 50 -0.50 -2.76 4.57
C LEU A 50 -0.16 -4.09 5.23
N ASP A 51 1.11 -4.51 5.11
CA ASP A 51 1.67 -5.57 5.91
C ASP A 51 2.53 -4.93 7.01
N ILE A 52 2.21 -5.23 8.26
CA ILE A 52 2.86 -4.64 9.42
C ILE A 52 4.33 -5.02 9.52
N GLY A 53 4.72 -6.15 8.99
CA GLY A 53 6.09 -6.67 9.06
C GLY A 53 7.05 -6.15 8.01
N LEU A 54 6.81 -4.97 7.43
CA LEU A 54 7.67 -4.43 6.37
C LEU A 54 9.08 -4.16 6.86
N PRO A 55 10.09 -4.43 6.02
CA PRO A 55 11.49 -4.34 6.45
C PRO A 55 12.03 -2.93 6.65
N GLN A 56 11.53 -1.93 5.94
CA GLN A 56 12.09 -0.58 6.01
C GLN A 56 11.32 0.34 6.95
N MET A 57 10.01 0.20 6.98
CA MET A 57 9.15 0.89 7.93
C MET A 57 8.08 -0.10 8.31
N ASP A 58 7.65 -0.10 9.57
CA ASP A 58 6.53 -0.96 9.91
C ASP A 58 5.22 -0.36 9.39
N GLY A 59 4.21 -1.21 9.20
CA GLY A 59 2.96 -0.78 8.60
C GLY A 59 2.24 0.30 9.39
N LEU A 60 2.36 0.26 10.72
CA LEU A 60 1.73 1.28 11.57
C LEU A 60 2.38 2.64 11.37
N SER A 61 3.71 2.68 11.24
CA SER A 61 4.42 3.93 11.01
C SER A 61 4.04 4.55 9.67
N VAL A 62 3.93 3.72 8.63
CA VAL A 62 3.50 4.19 7.32
C VAL A 62 2.09 4.78 7.40
N LEU A 63 1.19 4.08 8.07
CA LEU A 63 -0.19 4.53 8.18
C LEU A 63 -0.29 5.84 8.96
N GLU A 64 0.46 5.98 10.04
CA GLU A 64 0.47 7.21 10.84
C GLU A 64 0.98 8.39 10.03
N GLU A 65 2.07 8.21 9.29
CA GLU A 65 2.61 9.27 8.44
C GLU A 65 1.61 9.67 7.37
N TRP A 66 0.97 8.69 6.77
CA TRP A 66 0.00 8.95 5.73
C TRP A 66 -1.20 9.72 6.24
N ARG A 67 -1.71 9.35 7.41
CA ARG A 67 -2.83 10.06 8.03
C ARG A 67 -2.46 11.49 8.39
N ARG A 68 -1.24 11.67 8.87
CA ARG A 68 -0.77 12.99 9.25
C ARG A 68 -0.67 13.91 8.03
N ALA A 69 -0.19 13.38 6.92
CA ALA A 69 -0.07 14.14 5.68
C ALA A 69 -1.43 14.46 5.07
N GLU A 70 -2.38 13.55 5.22
CA GLU A 70 -3.69 13.66 4.63
C GLU A 70 -4.56 14.71 5.31
N ARG A 71 -4.58 14.69 6.64
CA ARG A 71 -5.47 15.54 7.41
C ARG A 71 -6.83 15.67 6.80
#